data_c4b2b145c054cdca9ee46a1ae92cc755
#
_entry.id   c4b2b145c054cdca9ee46a1ae92cc755
#
_cell.length_a   1.000
_cell.length_b   1.000
_cell.length_c   1.000
_cell.angle_alpha   90.00
_cell.angle_beta   90.00
_cell.angle_gamma   90.00
#
_symmetry.space_group_name_H-M   'P 1'
#
loop_
_entity.id
_entity.type
_entity.pdbx_description
1 polymer ?
#
loop_
_entity_poly.entity_id
_entity_poly.type
_entity_poly.pdbx_seq_one_letter_code
_entity_poly.pdbx_strand_id
1 'polypeptide(L)'
;MKKFKHILVCGLAVVASAVAVQAQTLTQDWKMTTGLPSAAEARDGIGGKGKIWTNDKSSAKLTYWDESGVHSLSVGAGGTAITMDDAGNIIISTSMYTGGCTAYKILPYGETSVKDLSVKLPDGVTPVGMQYMGRAKGDVMSAEGGVFYIGSTANAVKVFVAGGVQDVAKSKAITTGMPAGAETIVQPVSSSLDDDEILLRNRSQKNFYYWNGEKYVAYSAPWKANSTCGGDAFKLNGTLYTIEPSGADYVDGFVIVDRSTNKVVATHEVEFATAARKPNGNSLTAEKVDEYTINIYQYVPGQMAAKYTFSLPKPKMYILGQNEVGEAWNPTSGIAMTWESGNVWSATVTTAPGRENLGFVSVLAENNDEGGWTYVNGNRWGLENDKQEGALAEKLTVSKNSNSINVGVGTFFIRMNLDDNTLYIAPTKLYVIGTSNKAEGHHWASDDDSYMAESNPETPGVFTFDPIDLKVEGKAVGEEAEADLAYFAFVTGIDAEWGPVNNSRWCPDNKDGELTNKTDFTDFGKHYNGAFCIKNGAYKLTVDLNTKTVKAVYLTSSGVGQVGAEAAGVIAADGQIRIVGDAATVSVYNAAGQAVAINSAERTFAVARGMYVVVVDGKATKVVVR
;
A
#
# COMPACT_ATOMS: atom_id res chain seq x y z
N MET A 1 4.55 -72.44 35.72
CA MET A 1 4.77 -71.09 36.25
C MET A 1 5.26 -70.21 35.11
N LYS A 2 4.37 -69.42 34.49
CA LYS A 2 4.69 -68.49 33.41
C LYS A 2 4.92 -67.07 34.00
N LYS A 3 6.13 -66.52 33.81
CA LYS A 3 6.48 -65.18 34.22
C LYS A 3 5.91 -64.15 33.20
N PHE A 4 5.00 -63.28 33.60
CA PHE A 4 4.56 -62.10 32.85
C PHE A 4 5.64 -61.05 32.98
N LYS A 5 6.21 -60.61 31.84
CA LYS A 5 7.00 -59.42 31.76
C LYS A 5 6.05 -58.23 31.51
N HIS A 6 6.02 -57.28 32.44
CA HIS A 6 5.38 -55.98 32.23
C HIS A 6 6.28 -55.15 31.35
N ILE A 7 5.80 -54.81 30.14
CA ILE A 7 6.40 -53.80 29.30
C ILE A 7 5.74 -52.46 29.72
N LEU A 8 6.54 -51.59 30.32
CA LEU A 8 6.18 -50.23 30.61
C LEU A 8 6.26 -49.44 29.30
N VAL A 9 5.13 -49.13 28.66
CA VAL A 9 5.04 -48.24 27.53
C VAL A 9 5.00 -46.83 28.10
N CYS A 10 6.14 -46.13 28.10
CA CYS A 10 6.17 -44.68 28.28
C CYS A 10 5.50 -44.02 27.09
N GLY A 11 4.25 -43.66 27.24
CA GLY A 11 3.56 -42.81 26.29
C GLY A 11 4.17 -41.42 26.34
N LEU A 12 4.94 -41.08 25.32
CA LEU A 12 5.30 -39.69 25.04
C LEU A 12 4.00 -38.98 24.60
N ALA A 13 3.37 -38.26 25.50
CA ALA A 13 2.32 -37.31 25.15
C ALA A 13 3.01 -36.17 24.40
N VAL A 14 3.01 -36.24 23.08
CA VAL A 14 3.26 -35.07 22.24
C VAL A 14 2.04 -34.16 22.45
N VAL A 15 2.18 -33.18 23.31
CA VAL A 15 1.25 -32.06 23.36
C VAL A 15 1.47 -31.30 22.05
N ALA A 16 0.73 -31.67 21.02
CA ALA A 16 0.57 -30.82 19.87
C ALA A 16 -0.21 -29.59 20.36
N SER A 17 0.51 -28.52 20.72
CA SER A 17 -0.08 -27.21 20.84
C SER A 17 -0.74 -26.90 19.49
N ALA A 18 -2.06 -26.93 19.47
CA ALA A 18 -2.83 -26.47 18.32
C ALA A 18 -2.60 -24.96 18.23
N VAL A 19 -1.53 -24.58 17.53
CA VAL A 19 -1.44 -23.22 17.01
C VAL A 19 -2.72 -23.04 16.21
N ALA A 20 -3.58 -22.13 16.60
CA ALA A 20 -4.74 -21.75 15.82
C ALA A 20 -4.22 -21.22 14.48
N VAL A 21 -4.04 -22.11 13.52
CA VAL A 21 -3.71 -21.74 12.14
C VAL A 21 -4.90 -20.90 11.69
N GLN A 22 -4.67 -19.62 11.53
CA GLN A 22 -5.69 -18.73 11.01
C GLN A 22 -6.09 -19.28 9.64
N ALA A 23 -7.35 -19.67 9.48
CA ALA A 23 -7.84 -20.30 8.26
C ALA A 23 -7.77 -19.31 7.11
N GLN A 24 -7.50 -19.83 5.92
CA GLN A 24 -7.71 -19.09 4.67
C GLN A 24 -9.16 -18.65 4.60
N THR A 25 -9.41 -17.45 4.07
CA THR A 25 -10.75 -16.90 3.95
C THR A 25 -11.14 -16.73 2.49
N LEU A 26 -12.37 -17.10 2.16
CA LEU A 26 -13.01 -16.82 0.88
C LEU A 26 -14.34 -16.12 1.17
N THR A 27 -14.47 -14.86 0.75
CA THR A 27 -15.66 -14.05 0.95
C THR A 27 -16.25 -13.62 -0.38
N GLN A 28 -17.57 -13.57 -0.49
CA GLN A 28 -18.25 -13.00 -1.64
C GLN A 28 -18.47 -11.50 -1.40
N ASP A 29 -17.89 -10.66 -2.26
CA ASP A 29 -17.97 -9.20 -2.12
C ASP A 29 -19.30 -8.68 -2.69
N TRP A 30 -19.59 -9.07 -3.93
CA TRP A 30 -20.86 -8.76 -4.58
C TRP A 30 -21.27 -9.85 -5.60
N LYS A 31 -22.57 -9.88 -5.93
CA LYS A 31 -23.16 -10.79 -6.93
C LYS A 31 -24.28 -10.09 -7.68
N MET A 32 -24.26 -10.16 -9.01
CA MET A 32 -25.30 -9.65 -9.91
C MET A 32 -25.93 -10.79 -10.69
N THR A 33 -27.26 -10.75 -10.81
CA THR A 33 -28.06 -11.78 -11.51
C THR A 33 -28.93 -11.18 -12.62
N THR A 34 -28.80 -9.88 -12.88
CA THR A 34 -29.56 -9.12 -13.88
C THR A 34 -28.69 -8.64 -15.02
N GLY A 35 -29.29 -8.42 -16.18
CA GLY A 35 -28.58 -7.89 -17.35
C GLY A 35 -27.57 -8.84 -17.98
N LEU A 36 -27.64 -10.13 -17.69
CA LEU A 36 -26.70 -11.14 -18.12
C LEU A 36 -27.07 -11.68 -19.50
N PRO A 37 -26.20 -11.55 -20.51
CA PRO A 37 -26.43 -12.16 -21.83
C PRO A 37 -26.47 -13.68 -21.73
N SER A 38 -27.20 -14.32 -22.62
CA SER A 38 -27.26 -15.77 -22.71
C SER A 38 -25.90 -16.36 -23.16
N ALA A 39 -25.66 -17.63 -22.88
CA ALA A 39 -24.48 -18.33 -23.37
C ALA A 39 -24.37 -18.41 -24.90
N ALA A 40 -25.46 -18.15 -25.63
CA ALA A 40 -25.43 -18.04 -27.08
C ALA A 40 -24.87 -16.69 -27.55
N GLU A 41 -25.05 -15.65 -26.76
CA GLU A 41 -24.63 -14.27 -27.03
C GLU A 41 -23.25 -13.96 -26.50
N ALA A 42 -22.96 -14.29 -25.25
CA ALA A 42 -21.68 -14.01 -24.60
C ALA A 42 -21.23 -15.21 -23.76
N ARG A 43 -20.20 -15.91 -24.23
CA ARG A 43 -19.72 -17.15 -23.60
C ARG A 43 -18.58 -16.93 -22.62
N ASP A 44 -17.73 -15.96 -22.94
CA ASP A 44 -16.52 -15.66 -22.19
C ASP A 44 -16.68 -14.38 -21.39
N GLY A 45 -16.02 -14.33 -20.23
CA GLY A 45 -15.96 -13.18 -19.38
C GLY A 45 -14.59 -13.04 -18.77
N ILE A 46 -14.20 -11.82 -18.50
CA ILE A 46 -12.92 -11.49 -17.86
C ILE A 46 -13.15 -10.51 -16.71
N GLY A 47 -12.46 -10.72 -15.60
CA GLY A 47 -12.56 -9.86 -14.43
C GLY A 47 -11.26 -9.16 -14.09
N GLY A 48 -11.37 -7.96 -13.54
CA GLY A 48 -10.28 -7.15 -13.04
C GLY A 48 -10.69 -5.70 -12.80
N LYS A 49 -9.91 -4.97 -12.02
CA LYS A 49 -10.18 -3.56 -11.66
C LYS A 49 -11.59 -3.33 -11.09
N GLY A 50 -12.07 -4.29 -10.28
CA GLY A 50 -13.39 -4.23 -9.66
C GLY A 50 -14.57 -4.58 -10.59
N LYS A 51 -14.33 -4.96 -11.84
CA LYS A 51 -15.35 -5.18 -12.88
C LYS A 51 -15.26 -6.56 -13.49
N ILE A 52 -16.39 -7.05 -14.01
CA ILE A 52 -16.46 -8.24 -14.86
C ILE A 52 -17.00 -7.80 -16.21
N TRP A 53 -16.29 -8.16 -17.26
CA TRP A 53 -16.61 -7.80 -18.63
C TRP A 53 -16.98 -9.02 -19.46
N THR A 54 -17.91 -8.86 -20.38
CA THR A 54 -18.20 -9.81 -21.44
C THR A 54 -18.49 -9.09 -22.74
N ASN A 55 -18.26 -9.76 -23.87
CA ASN A 55 -18.54 -9.23 -25.18
C ASN A 55 -19.68 -10.01 -25.83
N ASP A 56 -20.72 -9.30 -26.25
CA ASP A 56 -21.83 -9.86 -26.99
C ASP A 56 -21.48 -9.89 -28.49
N LYS A 57 -21.44 -11.09 -29.05
CA LYS A 57 -21.10 -11.27 -30.46
C LYS A 57 -22.15 -10.75 -31.44
N SER A 58 -23.42 -10.65 -31.02
CA SER A 58 -24.55 -10.29 -31.89
C SER A 58 -24.85 -8.81 -31.85
N SER A 59 -24.65 -8.14 -30.73
CA SER A 59 -24.97 -6.72 -30.55
C SER A 59 -23.77 -5.77 -30.60
N ALA A 60 -22.57 -6.30 -30.76
CA ALA A 60 -21.32 -5.52 -30.74
C ALA A 60 -21.17 -4.63 -29.47
N LYS A 61 -21.64 -5.13 -28.34
CA LYS A 61 -21.58 -4.45 -27.05
C LYS A 61 -20.64 -5.17 -26.09
N LEU A 62 -19.87 -4.39 -25.37
CA LEU A 62 -19.29 -4.82 -24.10
C LEU A 62 -20.30 -4.55 -22.99
N THR A 63 -20.56 -5.55 -22.19
CA THR A 63 -21.34 -5.40 -20.97
C THR A 63 -20.40 -5.63 -19.79
N TYR A 64 -20.50 -4.81 -18.75
CA TYR A 64 -19.76 -5.04 -17.52
C TYR A 64 -20.64 -4.84 -16.29
N TRP A 65 -20.23 -5.50 -15.22
CA TRP A 65 -20.83 -5.43 -13.89
C TRP A 65 -19.77 -4.99 -12.90
N ASP A 66 -20.15 -4.14 -11.99
CA ASP A 66 -19.44 -3.78 -10.78
C ASP A 66 -20.43 -3.73 -9.59
N GLU A 67 -20.01 -3.31 -8.43
CA GLU A 67 -20.88 -3.21 -7.25
C GLU A 67 -22.06 -2.25 -7.43
N SER A 68 -21.98 -1.31 -8.37
CA SER A 68 -23.05 -0.33 -8.64
C SER A 68 -24.13 -0.87 -9.61
N GLY A 69 -23.85 -1.96 -10.32
CA GLY A 69 -24.81 -2.57 -11.24
C GLY A 69 -24.27 -3.01 -12.58
N VAL A 70 -25.15 -3.02 -13.59
CA VAL A 70 -24.84 -3.40 -14.97
C VAL A 70 -24.68 -2.17 -15.86
N HIS A 71 -23.66 -2.22 -16.69
CA HIS A 71 -23.31 -1.16 -17.65
C HIS A 71 -23.05 -1.74 -19.02
N SER A 72 -23.18 -0.94 -20.06
CA SER A 72 -22.86 -1.37 -21.43
C SER A 72 -22.21 -0.28 -22.24
N LEU A 73 -21.31 -0.69 -23.15
CA LEU A 73 -20.57 0.17 -24.05
C LEU A 73 -20.63 -0.40 -25.47
N SER A 74 -20.99 0.42 -26.46
CA SER A 74 -20.96 0.02 -27.86
C SER A 74 -19.55 0.11 -28.42
N VAL A 75 -19.01 -0.99 -28.93
CA VAL A 75 -17.62 -1.07 -29.43
C VAL A 75 -17.53 -1.36 -30.94
N GLY A 76 -18.66 -1.43 -31.62
CA GLY A 76 -18.72 -1.59 -33.09
C GLY A 76 -18.20 -2.94 -33.62
N ALA A 77 -17.93 -3.91 -32.74
CA ALA A 77 -17.48 -5.25 -33.15
C ALA A 77 -17.98 -6.33 -32.20
N GLY A 78 -18.51 -7.41 -32.73
CA GLY A 78 -18.86 -8.60 -31.98
C GLY A 78 -17.69 -9.59 -31.93
N GLY A 79 -17.56 -10.29 -30.83
CA GLY A 79 -16.60 -11.36 -30.62
C GLY A 79 -16.96 -12.15 -29.39
N THR A 80 -16.48 -13.37 -29.26
CA THR A 80 -16.83 -14.21 -28.10
C THR A 80 -15.68 -14.43 -27.14
N ALA A 81 -14.44 -14.26 -27.59
CA ALA A 81 -13.26 -14.37 -26.75
C ALA A 81 -12.81 -12.98 -26.29
N ILE A 82 -12.59 -12.84 -25.01
CA ILE A 82 -12.23 -11.58 -24.34
C ILE A 82 -11.12 -11.84 -23.31
N THR A 83 -10.20 -10.93 -23.20
CA THR A 83 -9.19 -10.93 -22.13
C THR A 83 -8.91 -9.53 -21.63
N MET A 84 -8.21 -9.43 -20.50
CA MET A 84 -7.78 -8.18 -19.87
C MET A 84 -6.31 -8.31 -19.48
N ASP A 85 -5.55 -7.24 -19.65
CA ASP A 85 -4.18 -7.14 -19.16
C ASP A 85 -4.12 -6.55 -17.72
N ASP A 86 -2.92 -6.50 -17.15
CA ASP A 86 -2.73 -6.02 -15.76
C ASP A 86 -3.05 -4.51 -15.60
N ALA A 87 -2.98 -3.73 -16.67
CA ALA A 87 -3.39 -2.32 -16.68
C ALA A 87 -4.90 -2.13 -16.73
N GLY A 88 -5.66 -3.16 -17.15
CA GLY A 88 -7.10 -3.14 -17.29
C GLY A 88 -7.61 -2.90 -18.73
N ASN A 89 -6.70 -2.94 -19.71
CA ASN A 89 -7.09 -2.85 -21.11
C ASN A 89 -7.82 -4.14 -21.53
N ILE A 90 -8.94 -4.00 -22.22
CA ILE A 90 -9.75 -5.13 -22.70
C ILE A 90 -9.37 -5.47 -24.14
N ILE A 91 -9.04 -6.73 -24.39
CA ILE A 91 -8.72 -7.24 -25.72
C ILE A 91 -9.83 -8.20 -26.18
N ILE A 92 -10.43 -7.93 -27.33
CA ILE A 92 -11.56 -8.67 -27.88
C ILE A 92 -11.13 -9.32 -29.18
N SER A 93 -11.29 -10.62 -29.33
CA SER A 93 -11.10 -11.32 -30.59
C SER A 93 -12.33 -11.14 -31.49
N THR A 94 -12.14 -10.54 -32.68
CA THR A 94 -13.22 -10.30 -33.65
C THR A 94 -13.24 -11.31 -34.82
N SER A 95 -12.19 -12.16 -34.94
CA SER A 95 -12.03 -13.12 -36.04
C SER A 95 -12.02 -14.58 -35.61
N MET A 96 -12.64 -14.89 -34.51
CA MET A 96 -12.54 -16.15 -33.78
C MET A 96 -12.84 -17.41 -34.61
N TYR A 97 -13.81 -17.32 -35.54
CA TYR A 97 -14.22 -18.48 -36.35
C TYR A 97 -13.81 -18.41 -37.82
N THR A 98 -13.59 -17.22 -38.36
CA THR A 98 -13.49 -17.03 -39.82
C THR A 98 -12.15 -16.47 -40.30
N GLY A 99 -11.39 -15.84 -39.43
CA GLY A 99 -10.16 -15.12 -39.81
C GLY A 99 -8.88 -15.64 -39.17
N GLY A 100 -8.91 -16.81 -38.55
CA GLY A 100 -7.71 -17.42 -37.98
C GLY A 100 -7.13 -16.68 -36.76
N CYS A 101 -7.98 -16.04 -35.99
CA CYS A 101 -7.57 -15.29 -34.76
C CYS A 101 -6.51 -14.20 -35.04
N THR A 102 -6.71 -13.43 -36.11
CA THR A 102 -5.77 -12.37 -36.54
C THR A 102 -6.30 -10.96 -36.34
N ALA A 103 -7.59 -10.80 -36.05
CA ALA A 103 -8.20 -9.49 -35.83
C ALA A 103 -8.74 -9.34 -34.41
N TYR A 104 -8.31 -8.26 -33.77
CA TYR A 104 -8.68 -7.92 -32.40
C TYR A 104 -9.05 -6.44 -32.29
N LYS A 105 -9.72 -6.10 -31.21
CA LYS A 105 -9.90 -4.72 -30.76
C LYS A 105 -9.41 -4.57 -29.33
N ILE A 106 -8.78 -3.46 -29.04
CA ILE A 106 -8.34 -3.08 -27.69
C ILE A 106 -9.22 -1.92 -27.24
N LEU A 107 -9.89 -2.06 -26.10
CA LEU A 107 -10.46 -0.96 -25.33
C LEU A 107 -9.46 -0.55 -24.27
N PRO A 108 -8.78 0.60 -24.40
CA PRO A 108 -7.87 1.07 -23.36
C PRO A 108 -8.61 1.35 -22.07
N TYR A 109 -7.96 1.14 -20.95
CA TYR A 109 -8.56 1.38 -19.63
C TYR A 109 -9.00 2.84 -19.46
N GLY A 110 -10.24 3.02 -19.02
CA GLY A 110 -10.86 4.35 -18.86
C GLY A 110 -11.39 4.99 -20.13
N GLU A 111 -11.14 4.40 -21.31
CA GLU A 111 -11.64 4.91 -22.59
C GLU A 111 -13.01 4.33 -22.96
N THR A 112 -13.66 4.96 -23.95
CA THR A 112 -14.94 4.50 -24.52
C THR A 112 -14.83 4.09 -25.98
N SER A 113 -13.67 4.27 -26.59
CA SER A 113 -13.37 3.93 -27.98
C SER A 113 -12.34 2.83 -28.08
N VAL A 114 -12.52 1.94 -29.04
CA VAL A 114 -11.61 0.83 -29.29
C VAL A 114 -10.59 1.17 -30.36
N LYS A 115 -9.42 0.50 -30.28
CA LYS A 115 -8.38 0.51 -31.32
C LYS A 115 -8.33 -0.85 -32.01
N ASP A 116 -8.12 -0.86 -33.32
CA ASP A 116 -7.92 -2.09 -34.07
C ASP A 116 -6.52 -2.63 -33.86
N LEU A 117 -6.40 -3.95 -33.66
CA LEU A 117 -5.15 -4.68 -33.57
C LEU A 117 -5.17 -5.85 -34.56
N SER A 118 -4.28 -5.82 -35.55
CA SER A 118 -4.03 -6.94 -36.44
C SER A 118 -2.85 -7.75 -35.93
N VAL A 119 -3.01 -9.08 -35.90
CA VAL A 119 -1.99 -10.01 -35.44
C VAL A 119 -1.48 -10.86 -36.60
N LYS A 120 -0.19 -10.85 -36.82
CA LYS A 120 0.51 -11.79 -37.71
C LYS A 120 0.94 -12.99 -36.85
N LEU A 121 0.45 -14.16 -37.20
CA LEU A 121 0.83 -15.40 -36.53
C LEU A 121 2.23 -15.87 -37.03
N PRO A 122 3.00 -16.56 -36.17
CA PRO A 122 4.24 -17.22 -36.60
C PRO A 122 3.98 -18.26 -37.70
N ASP A 123 4.96 -18.48 -38.56
CA ASP A 123 4.86 -19.45 -39.65
C ASP A 123 4.60 -20.88 -39.12
N GLY A 124 3.74 -21.61 -39.80
CA GLY A 124 3.36 -22.99 -39.46
C GLY A 124 2.35 -23.11 -38.31
N VAL A 125 1.86 -22.01 -37.74
CA VAL A 125 0.80 -22.02 -36.74
C VAL A 125 -0.57 -21.93 -37.41
N THR A 126 -1.39 -22.95 -37.20
CA THR A 126 -2.79 -22.90 -37.58
C THR A 126 -3.64 -22.71 -36.33
N PRO A 127 -4.24 -21.54 -36.09
CA PRO A 127 -5.07 -21.33 -34.93
C PRO A 127 -6.35 -22.14 -35.04
N VAL A 128 -6.84 -22.59 -33.91
CA VAL A 128 -8.18 -23.17 -33.76
C VAL A 128 -9.11 -22.07 -33.30
N GLY A 129 -10.40 -22.16 -33.70
CA GLY A 129 -11.39 -21.19 -33.24
C GLY A 129 -11.38 -21.07 -31.70
N MET A 130 -11.11 -19.87 -31.20
CA MET A 130 -11.10 -19.59 -29.78
C MET A 130 -12.47 -19.08 -29.33
N GLN A 131 -13.05 -19.73 -28.34
CA GLN A 131 -14.27 -19.24 -27.67
C GLN A 131 -13.93 -18.59 -26.34
N TYR A 132 -12.71 -18.77 -25.85
CA TYR A 132 -12.25 -18.33 -24.55
C TYR A 132 -10.77 -17.92 -24.63
N MET A 133 -10.42 -16.87 -23.91
CA MET A 133 -9.03 -16.45 -23.75
C MET A 133 -8.62 -16.58 -22.28
N GLY A 134 -7.38 -16.92 -22.05
CA GLY A 134 -6.75 -16.75 -20.76
C GLY A 134 -6.45 -15.28 -20.49
N ARG A 135 -5.97 -14.99 -19.30
CA ARG A 135 -5.58 -13.65 -18.88
C ARG A 135 -4.40 -13.14 -19.72
N ALA A 136 -4.41 -11.85 -20.06
CA ALA A 136 -3.26 -11.14 -20.61
C ALA A 136 -2.38 -10.59 -19.46
N LYS A 137 -1.19 -10.08 -19.78
CA LYS A 137 -0.20 -9.52 -18.84
C LYS A 137 0.38 -8.20 -19.33
N GLY A 138 0.87 -7.41 -18.37
CA GLY A 138 1.53 -6.14 -18.65
C GLY A 138 0.54 -5.04 -19.01
N ASP A 139 0.95 -4.14 -19.90
CA ASP A 139 0.13 -3.05 -20.43
C ASP A 139 0.29 -2.96 -21.94
N VAL A 140 -0.64 -3.53 -22.70
CA VAL A 140 -0.59 -3.56 -24.18
C VAL A 140 -0.66 -2.16 -24.80
N MET A 141 -1.01 -1.13 -24.04
CA MET A 141 -1.07 0.26 -24.50
C MET A 141 0.17 1.06 -24.14
N SER A 142 1.02 0.58 -23.26
CA SER A 142 2.29 1.23 -22.89
C SER A 142 3.42 0.93 -23.90
N ALA A 143 4.51 1.67 -23.79
CA ALA A 143 5.73 1.43 -24.58
C ALA A 143 6.47 0.14 -24.13
N GLU A 144 6.38 -0.20 -22.84
CA GLU A 144 6.93 -1.43 -22.27
C GLU A 144 6.19 -2.65 -22.79
N GLY A 145 4.91 -2.49 -23.07
CA GLY A 145 4.05 -3.49 -23.68
C GLY A 145 3.42 -4.49 -22.74
N GLY A 146 2.68 -5.39 -23.34
CA GLY A 146 2.02 -6.51 -22.68
C GLY A 146 1.94 -7.72 -23.61
N VAL A 147 1.44 -8.82 -23.08
CA VAL A 147 1.26 -10.06 -23.84
C VAL A 147 -0.14 -10.62 -23.64
N PHE A 148 -0.69 -11.20 -24.70
CA PHE A 148 -1.83 -12.10 -24.61
C PHE A 148 -1.55 -13.38 -25.38
N TYR A 149 -2.39 -14.40 -25.21
CA TYR A 149 -2.10 -15.72 -25.75
C TYR A 149 -3.24 -16.21 -26.64
N ILE A 150 -2.85 -16.84 -27.73
CA ILE A 150 -3.74 -17.54 -28.66
C ILE A 150 -3.49 -19.02 -28.51
N GLY A 151 -4.49 -19.79 -28.10
CA GLY A 151 -4.40 -21.23 -28.01
C GLY A 151 -4.62 -21.90 -29.36
N SER A 152 -3.90 -22.98 -29.64
CA SER A 152 -4.13 -23.87 -30.77
C SER A 152 -4.15 -25.33 -30.31
N THR A 153 -4.40 -26.28 -31.22
CA THR A 153 -4.40 -27.71 -30.90
C THR A 153 -3.02 -28.25 -30.52
N ALA A 154 -1.96 -27.63 -31.01
CA ALA A 154 -0.58 -28.11 -30.83
C ALA A 154 0.36 -27.06 -30.21
N ASN A 155 -0.03 -25.80 -30.26
CA ASN A 155 0.80 -24.67 -29.84
C ASN A 155 -0.01 -23.64 -29.05
N ALA A 156 0.62 -22.90 -28.18
CA ALA A 156 0.18 -21.59 -27.73
C ALA A 156 1.01 -20.53 -28.45
N VAL A 157 0.39 -19.41 -28.84
CA VAL A 157 1.10 -18.27 -29.43
C VAL A 157 1.08 -17.15 -28.40
N LYS A 158 2.27 -16.71 -28.01
CA LYS A 158 2.49 -15.50 -27.21
C LYS A 158 2.52 -14.31 -28.16
N VAL A 159 1.58 -13.40 -28.05
CA VAL A 159 1.50 -12.18 -28.85
C VAL A 159 1.94 -11.02 -27.99
N PHE A 160 3.05 -10.39 -28.35
CA PHE A 160 3.56 -9.20 -27.69
C PHE A 160 3.00 -7.94 -28.38
N VAL A 161 2.47 -7.00 -27.58
CA VAL A 161 1.86 -5.76 -28.07
C VAL A 161 2.42 -4.59 -27.27
N ALA A 162 2.84 -3.53 -27.94
CA ALA A 162 3.29 -2.28 -27.33
C ALA A 162 2.65 -1.09 -28.05
N GLY A 163 2.14 -0.11 -27.28
CA GLY A 163 1.42 1.04 -27.84
C GLY A 163 0.19 0.68 -28.65
N GLY A 164 -0.42 -0.51 -28.41
CA GLY A 164 -1.55 -1.02 -29.17
C GLY A 164 -1.19 -1.66 -30.51
N VAL A 165 0.08 -1.95 -30.77
CA VAL A 165 0.56 -2.55 -32.02
C VAL A 165 1.38 -3.81 -31.71
N GLN A 166 1.19 -4.89 -32.48
CA GLN A 166 1.97 -6.11 -32.31
C GLN A 166 3.44 -5.87 -32.59
N ASP A 167 4.30 -6.32 -31.69
CA ASP A 167 5.73 -6.55 -31.96
C ASP A 167 5.91 -7.99 -32.43
N VAL A 168 6.06 -8.13 -33.76
CA VAL A 168 6.19 -9.45 -34.39
C VAL A 168 7.48 -10.15 -33.98
N ALA A 169 8.57 -9.39 -33.73
CA ALA A 169 9.86 -9.97 -33.36
C ALA A 169 9.85 -10.58 -31.95
N LYS A 170 9.05 -10.02 -31.05
CA LYS A 170 8.86 -10.54 -29.69
C LYS A 170 7.72 -11.57 -29.58
N SER A 171 6.88 -11.69 -30.62
CA SER A 171 5.81 -12.68 -30.67
C SER A 171 6.33 -14.04 -31.13
N LYS A 172 5.91 -15.13 -30.45
CA LYS A 172 6.43 -16.47 -30.76
C LYS A 172 5.40 -17.58 -30.53
N ALA A 173 5.58 -18.70 -31.25
CA ALA A 173 4.86 -19.93 -30.94
C ALA A 173 5.55 -20.65 -29.77
N ILE A 174 4.75 -21.18 -28.86
CA ILE A 174 5.17 -22.05 -27.77
C ILE A 174 4.65 -23.43 -28.07
N THR A 175 5.54 -24.38 -28.36
CA THR A 175 5.15 -25.77 -28.59
C THR A 175 4.74 -26.41 -27.28
N THR A 176 3.47 -26.83 -27.19
CA THR A 176 2.90 -27.30 -25.94
C THR A 176 3.13 -28.78 -25.65
N GLY A 177 3.25 -29.60 -26.71
CA GLY A 177 3.23 -31.07 -26.53
C GLY A 177 1.98 -31.61 -25.80
N MET A 178 0.95 -30.77 -25.63
CA MET A 178 -0.27 -31.14 -24.95
C MET A 178 -1.09 -32.12 -25.82
N PRO A 179 -1.80 -33.09 -25.23
CA PRO A 179 -2.70 -33.95 -25.98
C PRO A 179 -3.67 -33.16 -26.84
N ALA A 180 -3.88 -33.60 -28.07
CA ALA A 180 -4.81 -32.96 -28.99
C ALA A 180 -6.20 -32.82 -28.35
N GLY A 181 -6.80 -31.66 -28.49
CA GLY A 181 -8.12 -31.35 -27.95
C GLY A 181 -8.64 -30.01 -28.44
N ALA A 182 -9.91 -29.73 -28.18
CA ALA A 182 -10.49 -28.44 -28.52
C ALA A 182 -10.00 -27.36 -27.57
N GLU A 183 -9.72 -26.20 -28.11
CA GLU A 183 -9.44 -24.92 -27.41
C GLU A 183 -8.52 -25.01 -26.18
N THR A 184 -7.33 -24.56 -26.36
CA THR A 184 -6.33 -24.42 -25.28
C THR A 184 -6.41 -23.02 -24.71
N ILE A 185 -6.65 -22.90 -23.41
CA ILE A 185 -6.57 -21.66 -22.65
C ILE A 185 -5.19 -21.59 -22.03
N VAL A 186 -4.53 -20.46 -22.17
CA VAL A 186 -3.20 -20.21 -21.63
C VAL A 186 -3.30 -19.21 -20.50
N GLN A 187 -2.85 -19.62 -19.29
CA GLN A 187 -2.84 -18.77 -18.13
C GLN A 187 -1.40 -18.44 -17.75
N PRO A 188 -0.96 -17.17 -17.84
CA PRO A 188 0.35 -16.78 -17.38
C PRO A 188 0.44 -16.86 -15.86
N VAL A 189 1.57 -17.33 -15.34
CA VAL A 189 1.81 -17.49 -13.91
C VAL A 189 2.81 -16.47 -13.39
N SER A 190 3.86 -16.19 -14.18
CA SER A 190 4.87 -15.21 -13.84
C SER A 190 4.40 -13.76 -14.11
N SER A 191 4.95 -12.80 -13.36
CA SER A 191 4.79 -11.37 -13.62
C SER A 191 5.70 -10.86 -14.75
N SER A 192 6.78 -11.57 -15.09
CA SER A 192 7.68 -11.19 -16.17
C SER A 192 7.04 -11.40 -17.55
N LEU A 193 7.21 -10.43 -18.45
CA LEU A 193 6.78 -10.54 -19.84
C LEU A 193 7.70 -11.45 -20.68
N ASP A 194 8.94 -11.64 -20.25
CA ASP A 194 9.97 -12.36 -21.01
C ASP A 194 9.91 -13.88 -20.79
N ASP A 195 9.45 -14.32 -19.61
CA ASP A 195 9.35 -15.73 -19.34
C ASP A 195 8.08 -16.37 -19.92
N ASP A 196 8.11 -17.70 -20.04
CA ASP A 196 7.03 -18.52 -20.54
C ASP A 196 6.46 -19.42 -19.45
N GLU A 197 6.50 -18.98 -18.19
CA GLU A 197 5.84 -19.69 -17.09
C GLU A 197 4.33 -19.57 -17.24
N ILE A 198 3.76 -20.58 -17.87
CA ILE A 198 2.33 -20.66 -18.21
C ILE A 198 1.76 -21.99 -17.74
N LEU A 199 0.47 -21.98 -17.43
CA LEU A 199 -0.36 -23.15 -17.33
C LEU A 199 -1.25 -23.27 -18.56
N LEU A 200 -1.44 -24.48 -19.03
CA LEU A 200 -2.32 -24.77 -20.13
C LEU A 200 -3.56 -25.50 -19.64
N ARG A 201 -4.72 -25.12 -20.13
CA ARG A 201 -5.95 -25.85 -19.92
C ARG A 201 -6.62 -26.12 -21.26
N ASN A 202 -6.85 -27.39 -21.53
CA ASN A 202 -7.63 -27.81 -22.68
C ASN A 202 -9.07 -28.06 -22.21
N ARG A 203 -10.05 -27.47 -22.92
CA ARG A 203 -11.46 -27.60 -22.61
C ARG A 203 -11.93 -29.06 -22.48
N SER A 204 -11.41 -29.95 -23.33
CA SER A 204 -11.79 -31.37 -23.34
C SER A 204 -11.19 -32.16 -22.16
N GLN A 205 -10.07 -31.71 -21.63
CA GLN A 205 -9.28 -32.45 -20.64
C GLN A 205 -9.61 -32.08 -19.19
N LYS A 206 -10.32 -31.00 -18.96
CA LYS A 206 -10.79 -30.54 -17.64
C LYS A 206 -9.73 -30.12 -16.64
N ASN A 207 -8.43 -30.42 -16.85
CA ASN A 207 -7.35 -30.17 -15.92
C ASN A 207 -6.39 -29.11 -16.44
N PHE A 208 -5.64 -28.47 -15.54
CA PHE A 208 -4.46 -27.72 -15.91
C PHE A 208 -3.28 -28.64 -16.17
N TYR A 209 -2.42 -28.21 -17.08
CA TYR A 209 -1.14 -28.86 -17.40
C TYR A 209 -0.01 -27.90 -17.05
N TYR A 210 1.03 -28.43 -16.49
CA TYR A 210 2.26 -27.71 -16.18
C TYR A 210 3.45 -28.34 -16.88
N TRP A 211 4.50 -27.53 -17.11
CA TRP A 211 5.75 -28.01 -17.69
C TRP A 211 6.61 -28.69 -16.64
N ASN A 212 6.98 -29.96 -16.82
CA ASN A 212 7.82 -30.71 -15.88
C ASN A 212 9.32 -30.72 -16.23
N GLY A 213 9.73 -29.90 -17.23
CA GLY A 213 11.08 -29.85 -17.77
C GLY A 213 11.25 -30.62 -19.10
N GLU A 214 10.33 -31.54 -19.41
CA GLU A 214 10.35 -32.37 -20.61
C GLU A 214 9.03 -32.23 -21.42
N LYS A 215 7.92 -32.23 -20.75
CA LYS A 215 6.58 -32.18 -21.38
C LYS A 215 5.56 -31.54 -20.45
N TYR A 216 4.42 -31.17 -20.99
CA TYR A 216 3.27 -30.76 -20.18
C TYR A 216 2.55 -31.96 -19.59
N VAL A 217 2.39 -31.93 -18.27
CA VAL A 217 1.78 -32.98 -17.46
C VAL A 217 0.53 -32.44 -16.77
N ALA A 218 -0.56 -33.22 -16.77
CA ALA A 218 -1.77 -32.82 -16.09
C ALA A 218 -1.59 -32.84 -14.57
N TYR A 219 -2.06 -31.80 -13.91
CA TYR A 219 -2.28 -31.88 -12.46
C TYR A 219 -3.41 -32.86 -12.15
N SER A 220 -3.28 -33.61 -11.08
CA SER A 220 -4.40 -34.40 -10.59
C SER A 220 -5.50 -33.51 -10.03
N ALA A 221 -6.75 -33.91 -10.22
CA ALA A 221 -7.93 -33.19 -9.72
C ALA A 221 -8.54 -33.97 -8.54
N PRO A 222 -8.28 -33.57 -7.28
CA PRO A 222 -8.86 -34.22 -6.10
C PRO A 222 -10.34 -33.87 -5.86
N TRP A 223 -10.95 -33.15 -6.79
CA TRP A 223 -12.37 -32.74 -6.79
C TRP A 223 -13.07 -33.21 -8.05
N LYS A 224 -14.39 -33.09 -8.08
CA LYS A 224 -15.17 -33.36 -9.29
C LYS A 224 -15.00 -32.21 -10.28
N ALA A 225 -14.08 -32.35 -11.23
CA ALA A 225 -13.82 -31.34 -12.25
C ALA A 225 -15.00 -31.18 -13.21
N ASN A 226 -15.30 -29.93 -13.55
CA ASN A 226 -16.32 -29.59 -14.54
C ASN A 226 -15.68 -29.40 -15.94
N SER A 227 -16.42 -29.77 -17.00
CA SER A 227 -15.96 -29.59 -18.40
C SER A 227 -16.11 -28.16 -18.91
N THR A 228 -16.53 -27.24 -18.08
CA THR A 228 -16.63 -25.82 -18.48
C THR A 228 -15.26 -25.20 -18.72
N CYS A 229 -15.23 -24.22 -19.59
CA CYS A 229 -14.06 -23.40 -19.81
C CYS A 229 -13.95 -22.35 -18.70
N GLY A 230 -12.78 -21.94 -18.38
CA GLY A 230 -12.49 -21.00 -17.30
C GLY A 230 -11.49 -21.62 -16.34
N GLY A 231 -11.09 -20.83 -15.42
CA GLY A 231 -10.02 -21.14 -14.49
C GLY A 231 -8.84 -20.24 -14.73
N ASP A 232 -8.13 -19.92 -13.65
CA ASP A 232 -6.95 -19.07 -13.68
C ASP A 232 -5.89 -19.64 -12.74
N ALA A 233 -4.69 -19.06 -12.80
CA ALA A 233 -3.57 -19.40 -11.97
C ALA A 233 -2.92 -18.14 -11.41
N PHE A 234 -2.43 -18.23 -10.19
CA PHE A 234 -1.81 -17.10 -9.50
C PHE A 234 -0.80 -17.59 -8.46
N LYS A 235 0.09 -16.69 -8.06
CA LYS A 235 1.02 -16.95 -6.95
C LYS A 235 0.69 -16.04 -5.77
N LEU A 236 0.54 -16.63 -4.57
CA LEU A 236 0.50 -15.94 -3.29
C LEU A 236 1.63 -16.45 -2.42
N ASN A 237 2.41 -15.53 -1.84
CA ASN A 237 3.54 -15.85 -0.99
C ASN A 237 4.45 -16.94 -1.59
N GLY A 238 4.77 -16.82 -2.88
CA GLY A 238 5.60 -17.76 -3.63
C GLY A 238 4.93 -19.09 -4.02
N THR A 239 3.78 -19.43 -3.45
CA THR A 239 3.05 -20.67 -3.75
C THR A 239 2.12 -20.49 -4.95
N LEU A 240 2.14 -21.45 -5.86
CA LEU A 240 1.23 -21.52 -7.00
C LEU A 240 -0.12 -22.08 -6.59
N TYR A 241 -1.17 -21.37 -6.95
CA TYR A 241 -2.57 -21.78 -6.83
C TYR A 241 -3.26 -21.80 -8.18
N THR A 242 -4.28 -22.66 -8.32
CA THR A 242 -5.21 -22.60 -9.45
C THR A 242 -6.64 -22.43 -8.95
N ILE A 243 -7.43 -21.67 -9.71
CA ILE A 243 -8.88 -21.58 -9.54
C ILE A 243 -9.52 -22.42 -10.63
N GLU A 244 -10.33 -23.37 -10.26
CA GLU A 244 -10.88 -24.35 -11.20
C GLU A 244 -12.39 -24.51 -11.05
N PRO A 245 -13.14 -24.54 -12.16
CA PRO A 245 -14.56 -24.86 -12.10
C PRO A 245 -14.78 -26.24 -11.48
N SER A 246 -15.71 -26.32 -10.57
CA SER A 246 -16.09 -27.54 -9.87
C SER A 246 -17.60 -27.75 -9.89
N GLY A 247 -18.04 -28.94 -9.58
CA GLY A 247 -19.44 -29.28 -9.44
C GLY A 247 -19.98 -30.30 -10.45
N ALA A 248 -21.19 -30.79 -10.19
CA ALA A 248 -21.97 -31.60 -11.11
C ALA A 248 -22.69 -30.71 -12.12
N ASP A 249 -23.39 -31.34 -13.07
CA ASP A 249 -24.32 -30.65 -13.97
C ASP A 249 -25.22 -29.71 -13.13
N TYR A 250 -25.22 -28.41 -13.44
CA TYR A 250 -25.99 -27.36 -12.79
C TYR A 250 -25.42 -26.74 -11.51
N VAL A 251 -24.24 -27.15 -11.03
CA VAL A 251 -23.52 -26.46 -9.97
C VAL A 251 -22.31 -25.76 -10.59
N ASP A 252 -22.29 -24.45 -10.53
CA ASP A 252 -21.22 -23.62 -11.10
C ASP A 252 -20.38 -22.99 -10.01
N GLY A 253 -19.84 -23.87 -9.20
CA GLY A 253 -18.84 -23.51 -8.19
C GLY A 253 -17.44 -23.47 -8.76
N PHE A 254 -16.52 -23.21 -7.88
CA PHE A 254 -15.09 -23.32 -8.12
C PHE A 254 -14.35 -23.81 -6.88
N VAL A 255 -13.16 -24.33 -7.09
CA VAL A 255 -12.21 -24.67 -6.03
C VAL A 255 -10.92 -23.87 -6.23
N ILE A 256 -10.26 -23.56 -5.14
CA ILE A 256 -8.88 -23.06 -5.13
C ILE A 256 -7.98 -24.19 -4.67
N VAL A 257 -6.95 -24.48 -5.43
CA VAL A 257 -6.04 -25.59 -5.19
C VAL A 257 -4.63 -25.06 -4.99
N ASP A 258 -4.04 -25.42 -3.85
CA ASP A 258 -2.61 -25.25 -3.60
C ASP A 258 -1.85 -26.29 -4.43
N ARG A 259 -1.05 -25.87 -5.38
CA ARG A 259 -0.33 -26.78 -6.30
C ARG A 259 0.96 -27.32 -5.74
N SER A 260 1.46 -26.79 -4.62
CA SER A 260 2.59 -27.38 -3.89
C SER A 260 2.19 -28.67 -3.16
N THR A 261 0.97 -28.73 -2.64
CA THR A 261 0.41 -29.87 -1.90
C THR A 261 -0.66 -30.64 -2.68
N ASN A 262 -1.13 -30.06 -3.78
CA ASN A 262 -2.27 -30.52 -4.59
C ASN A 262 -3.55 -30.71 -3.77
N LYS A 263 -3.79 -29.87 -2.77
CA LYS A 263 -4.98 -29.88 -1.90
C LYS A 263 -5.91 -28.73 -2.24
N VAL A 264 -7.21 -29.01 -2.17
CA VAL A 264 -8.24 -27.95 -2.18
C VAL A 264 -8.14 -27.17 -0.88
N VAL A 265 -7.96 -25.87 -1.00
CA VAL A 265 -7.83 -24.94 0.13
C VAL A 265 -9.07 -24.07 0.33
N ALA A 266 -9.89 -23.90 -0.71
CA ALA A 266 -11.18 -23.25 -0.62
C ALA A 266 -12.14 -23.82 -1.67
N THR A 267 -13.43 -23.79 -1.34
CA THR A 267 -14.51 -24.24 -2.23
C THR A 267 -15.65 -23.22 -2.17
N HIS A 268 -16.17 -22.87 -3.32
CA HIS A 268 -17.40 -22.10 -3.45
C HIS A 268 -18.38 -22.87 -4.36
N GLU A 269 -19.57 -23.09 -3.85
CA GLU A 269 -20.64 -23.78 -4.59
C GLU A 269 -21.82 -22.83 -4.79
N VAL A 270 -22.35 -22.81 -6.02
CA VAL A 270 -23.54 -22.04 -6.38
C VAL A 270 -24.52 -22.96 -7.07
N GLU A 271 -25.70 -23.10 -6.49
CA GLU A 271 -26.82 -23.79 -7.13
C GLU A 271 -27.64 -22.81 -7.96
N PHE A 272 -27.96 -23.20 -9.20
CA PHE A 272 -28.87 -22.46 -10.08
C PHE A 272 -30.20 -23.17 -10.19
N ALA A 273 -31.28 -22.39 -10.09
CA ALA A 273 -32.65 -22.92 -10.04
C ALA A 273 -33.14 -23.57 -11.35
N THR A 274 -32.39 -23.50 -12.44
CA THR A 274 -32.86 -24.00 -13.74
C THR A 274 -31.92 -25.00 -14.37
N ALA A 275 -32.43 -26.20 -14.60
CA ALA A 275 -31.78 -27.30 -15.29
C ALA A 275 -31.45 -27.05 -16.80
N ALA A 276 -31.74 -25.88 -17.33
CA ALA A 276 -31.61 -25.59 -18.76
C ALA A 276 -30.22 -25.13 -19.19
N ARG A 277 -29.26 -25.00 -18.27
CA ARG A 277 -27.93 -24.51 -18.59
C ARG A 277 -27.01 -25.65 -19.03
N LYS A 278 -26.46 -25.52 -20.19
CA LYS A 278 -25.29 -26.32 -20.56
C LYS A 278 -24.07 -25.72 -19.89
N PRO A 279 -23.13 -26.52 -19.39
CA PRO A 279 -21.95 -26.05 -18.68
C PRO A 279 -20.92 -25.39 -19.62
N ASN A 280 -21.36 -24.46 -20.46
CA ASN A 280 -20.52 -23.72 -21.39
C ASN A 280 -20.34 -22.30 -20.87
N GLY A 281 -19.29 -22.03 -20.11
CA GLY A 281 -18.95 -20.70 -19.67
C GLY A 281 -19.12 -20.50 -18.16
N ASN A 282 -18.13 -20.92 -17.43
CA ASN A 282 -17.86 -20.46 -16.08
C ASN A 282 -16.46 -19.85 -16.14
N SER A 283 -16.41 -18.57 -16.52
CA SER A 283 -15.14 -17.86 -16.61
C SER A 283 -14.71 -17.43 -15.21
N LEU A 284 -13.48 -17.73 -14.86
CA LEU A 284 -12.87 -17.40 -13.57
C LEU A 284 -11.58 -16.65 -13.83
N THR A 285 -11.42 -15.51 -13.18
CA THR A 285 -10.23 -14.66 -13.32
C THR A 285 -9.72 -14.30 -11.94
N ALA A 286 -8.40 -14.32 -11.75
CA ALA A 286 -7.72 -13.86 -10.55
C ALA A 286 -7.03 -12.51 -10.80
N GLU A 287 -7.18 -11.60 -9.87
CA GLU A 287 -6.44 -10.33 -9.83
C GLU A 287 -5.68 -10.24 -8.51
N LYS A 288 -4.36 -10.15 -8.57
CA LYS A 288 -3.53 -10.02 -7.37
C LYS A 288 -3.74 -8.65 -6.74
N VAL A 289 -4.06 -8.63 -5.44
CA VAL A 289 -4.17 -7.43 -4.62
C VAL A 289 -2.86 -7.18 -3.88
N ASP A 290 -2.37 -8.21 -3.19
CA ASP A 290 -1.09 -8.20 -2.48
C ASP A 290 -0.51 -9.63 -2.42
N GLU A 291 0.59 -9.83 -1.67
CA GLU A 291 1.25 -11.15 -1.54
C GLU A 291 0.38 -12.22 -0.86
N TYR A 292 -0.71 -11.85 -0.22
CA TYR A 292 -1.59 -12.76 0.54
C TYR A 292 -3.04 -12.72 0.08
N THR A 293 -3.39 -11.83 -0.86
CA THR A 293 -4.79 -11.57 -1.22
C THR A 293 -4.98 -11.50 -2.73
N ILE A 294 -6.02 -12.15 -3.23
CA ILE A 294 -6.51 -11.99 -4.60
C ILE A 294 -7.98 -11.65 -4.62
N ASN A 295 -8.40 -10.91 -5.64
CA ASN A 295 -9.79 -10.86 -6.08
C ASN A 295 -10.04 -11.98 -7.09
N ILE A 296 -11.18 -12.62 -6.99
CA ILE A 296 -11.67 -13.64 -7.93
C ILE A 296 -12.94 -13.12 -8.56
N TYR A 297 -12.98 -13.16 -9.87
CA TYR A 297 -14.14 -12.76 -10.65
C TYR A 297 -14.72 -13.98 -11.35
N GLN A 298 -16.01 -14.21 -11.16
CA GLN A 298 -16.74 -15.31 -11.79
C GLN A 298 -17.84 -14.76 -12.69
N TYR A 299 -17.82 -15.16 -13.95
CA TYR A 299 -18.89 -14.90 -14.89
C TYR A 299 -19.52 -16.21 -15.36
N VAL A 300 -20.82 -16.34 -15.17
CA VAL A 300 -21.62 -17.48 -15.62
C VAL A 300 -22.74 -16.96 -16.52
N PRO A 301 -22.65 -17.19 -17.84
CA PRO A 301 -23.57 -16.63 -18.81
C PRO A 301 -25.05 -16.89 -18.48
N GLY A 302 -25.85 -15.84 -18.48
CA GLY A 302 -27.29 -15.90 -18.18
C GLY A 302 -27.64 -16.20 -16.73
N GLN A 303 -26.65 -16.30 -15.83
CA GLN A 303 -26.85 -16.71 -14.45
C GLN A 303 -26.31 -15.69 -13.44
N MET A 304 -25.02 -15.33 -13.53
CA MET A 304 -24.42 -14.41 -12.59
C MET A 304 -23.09 -13.81 -13.06
N ALA A 305 -22.78 -12.64 -12.48
CA ALA A 305 -21.44 -12.07 -12.36
C ALA A 305 -21.18 -11.82 -10.87
N ALA A 306 -20.04 -12.26 -10.34
CA ALA A 306 -19.74 -12.13 -8.92
C ALA A 306 -18.24 -11.93 -8.68
N LYS A 307 -17.93 -11.15 -7.66
CA LYS A 307 -16.57 -10.94 -7.16
C LYS A 307 -16.43 -11.55 -5.77
N TYR A 308 -15.26 -12.14 -5.55
CA TYR A 308 -14.87 -12.73 -4.28
C TYR A 308 -13.48 -12.24 -3.91
N THR A 309 -13.19 -12.24 -2.62
CA THR A 309 -11.83 -12.05 -2.10
C THR A 309 -11.36 -13.33 -1.43
N PHE A 310 -10.21 -13.84 -1.87
CA PHE A 310 -9.51 -14.96 -1.20
C PHE A 310 -8.24 -14.43 -0.57
N SER A 311 -8.04 -14.76 0.72
CA SER A 311 -6.87 -14.32 1.47
C SER A 311 -6.22 -15.48 2.23
N LEU A 312 -4.90 -15.56 2.14
CA LEU A 312 -4.08 -16.34 3.05
C LEU A 312 -3.91 -15.56 4.36
N PRO A 313 -3.65 -16.25 5.47
CA PRO A 313 -3.28 -15.59 6.71
C PRO A 313 -2.03 -14.73 6.51
N LYS A 314 -2.15 -13.44 6.79
CA LYS A 314 -1.00 -12.54 6.77
C LYS A 314 -0.11 -12.79 7.98
N PRO A 315 1.22 -12.71 7.83
CA PRO A 315 2.12 -12.84 8.97
C PRO A 315 1.81 -11.74 9.99
N LYS A 316 1.84 -12.11 11.25
CA LYS A 316 1.51 -11.20 12.36
C LYS A 316 2.79 -10.77 13.08
N MET A 317 2.75 -9.56 13.60
CA MET A 317 3.73 -9.02 14.52
C MET A 317 3.00 -8.25 15.61
N TYR A 318 3.44 -8.40 16.84
CA TYR A 318 2.86 -7.73 18.01
C TYR A 318 3.94 -7.02 18.79
N ILE A 319 3.57 -5.91 19.42
CA ILE A 319 4.41 -5.19 20.36
C ILE A 319 3.97 -5.60 21.77
N LEU A 320 4.91 -6.15 22.53
CA LEU A 320 4.77 -6.40 23.96
C LEU A 320 5.58 -5.36 24.72
N GLY A 321 5.27 -5.18 25.98
CA GLY A 321 6.08 -4.40 26.89
C GLY A 321 5.29 -3.44 27.74
N GLN A 322 6.00 -2.50 28.33
CA GLN A 322 5.45 -1.51 29.22
C GLN A 322 4.91 -0.31 28.44
N ASN A 323 3.94 -0.56 27.55
CA ASN A 323 3.24 0.50 26.87
C ASN A 323 2.02 1.00 27.69
N GLU A 324 1.45 2.12 27.31
CA GLU A 324 0.30 2.72 28.01
C GLU A 324 -0.95 1.84 27.97
N VAL A 325 -1.09 0.99 26.96
CA VAL A 325 -2.28 0.17 26.73
C VAL A 325 -2.02 -1.26 27.17
N GLY A 326 -2.86 -1.78 28.06
CA GLY A 326 -2.86 -3.17 28.49
C GLY A 326 -1.98 -3.50 29.68
N GLU A 327 -1.82 -4.78 29.96
CA GLU A 327 -0.90 -5.29 30.99
C GLU A 327 0.55 -5.25 30.47
N ALA A 328 1.41 -4.69 31.30
CA ALA A 328 2.85 -4.71 31.02
C ALA A 328 3.34 -6.16 30.90
N TRP A 329 4.03 -6.47 29.80
CA TRP A 329 4.67 -7.77 29.60
C TRP A 329 3.75 -8.99 29.77
N ASN A 330 2.61 -8.99 29.11
CA ASN A 330 1.70 -10.15 29.06
C ASN A 330 1.93 -10.93 27.76
N PRO A 331 2.31 -12.24 27.80
CA PRO A 331 2.57 -13.03 26.60
C PRO A 331 1.29 -13.38 25.82
N THR A 332 0.11 -13.21 26.42
CA THR A 332 -1.18 -13.52 25.77
C THR A 332 -1.80 -12.32 25.07
N SER A 333 -1.24 -11.12 25.26
CA SER A 333 -1.75 -9.89 24.66
C SER A 333 -0.63 -8.98 24.18
N GLY A 334 -0.87 -8.24 23.11
CA GLY A 334 0.07 -7.30 22.54
C GLY A 334 -0.63 -6.36 21.56
N ILE A 335 0.00 -5.25 21.26
CA ILE A 335 -0.48 -4.34 20.22
C ILE A 335 -0.16 -4.99 18.87
N ALA A 336 -1.21 -5.32 18.10
CA ALA A 336 -1.03 -5.86 16.75
C ALA A 336 -0.46 -4.77 15.84
N MET A 337 0.64 -5.07 15.16
CA MET A 337 1.18 -4.21 14.11
C MET A 337 0.41 -4.43 12.80
N THR A 338 0.25 -3.37 12.03
CA THR A 338 -0.33 -3.42 10.68
C THR A 338 0.70 -4.00 9.71
N TRP A 339 0.33 -5.08 9.03
CA TRP A 339 1.14 -5.63 7.96
C TRP A 339 1.10 -4.71 6.73
N GLU A 340 2.26 -4.38 6.17
CA GLU A 340 2.41 -3.54 4.97
C GLU A 340 2.61 -4.40 3.71
N SER A 341 3.68 -5.19 3.72
CA SER A 341 4.04 -6.09 2.60
C SER A 341 5.15 -7.05 3.05
N GLY A 342 5.33 -8.19 2.39
CA GLY A 342 6.42 -9.13 2.69
C GLY A 342 6.53 -9.43 4.18
N ASN A 343 7.68 -9.17 4.77
CA ASN A 343 7.93 -9.22 6.21
C ASN A 343 8.08 -7.82 6.83
N VAL A 344 7.18 -6.90 6.46
CA VAL A 344 7.19 -5.51 6.93
C VAL A 344 5.89 -5.18 7.66
N TRP A 345 6.02 -4.59 8.84
CA TRP A 345 4.91 -4.15 9.69
C TRP A 345 5.17 -2.76 10.26
N SER A 346 4.09 -2.04 10.52
CA SER A 346 4.13 -0.75 11.22
C SER A 346 3.07 -0.66 12.32
N ALA A 347 3.34 0.20 13.29
CA ALA A 347 2.39 0.54 14.35
C ALA A 347 2.70 1.92 14.92
N THR A 348 1.71 2.52 15.55
CA THR A 348 1.92 3.66 16.44
C THR A 348 1.65 3.20 17.87
N VAL A 349 2.59 3.48 18.78
CA VAL A 349 2.49 3.09 20.18
C VAL A 349 2.79 4.28 21.08
N THR A 350 2.05 4.39 22.18
CA THR A 350 2.31 5.37 23.22
C THR A 350 2.93 4.67 24.42
N THR A 351 3.97 5.26 24.96
CA THR A 351 4.67 4.83 26.18
C THR A 351 4.50 5.87 27.27
N ALA A 352 4.52 5.42 28.51
CA ALA A 352 4.40 6.26 29.70
C ALA A 352 5.63 6.09 30.61
N PRO A 353 5.84 6.97 31.60
CA PRO A 353 6.91 6.82 32.59
C PRO A 353 6.87 5.45 33.27
N GLY A 354 8.00 4.78 33.33
CA GLY A 354 8.16 3.41 33.82
C GLY A 354 7.64 2.32 32.86
N ARG A 355 7.20 2.71 31.65
CA ARG A 355 6.66 1.83 30.59
C ARG A 355 7.29 2.08 29.21
N GLU A 356 8.57 2.37 29.18
CA GLU A 356 9.29 2.76 27.94
C GLU A 356 9.87 1.58 27.16
N ASN A 357 9.80 0.36 27.72
CA ASN A 357 10.42 -0.81 27.11
C ASN A 357 9.42 -1.58 26.22
N LEU A 358 9.85 -1.91 25.02
CA LEU A 358 9.08 -2.65 24.02
C LEU A 358 9.80 -3.94 23.62
N GLY A 359 9.02 -4.96 23.26
CA GLY A 359 9.49 -6.21 22.63
C GLY A 359 8.61 -6.56 21.43
N PHE A 360 9.15 -7.23 20.44
CA PHE A 360 8.45 -7.58 19.22
C PHE A 360 8.33 -9.09 19.10
N VAL A 361 7.11 -9.60 18.86
CA VAL A 361 6.84 -11.03 18.79
C VAL A 361 5.91 -11.35 17.62
N SER A 362 6.16 -12.45 16.94
CA SER A 362 5.30 -12.91 15.83
C SER A 362 4.11 -13.76 16.29
N VAL A 363 4.07 -14.14 17.55
CA VAL A 363 3.02 -14.98 18.14
C VAL A 363 2.67 -14.49 19.53
N LEU A 364 1.44 -14.77 19.96
CA LEU A 364 1.00 -14.61 21.33
C LEU A 364 0.78 -16.02 21.93
N ALA A 365 0.96 -16.16 23.24
CA ALA A 365 0.69 -17.40 23.95
C ALA A 365 -0.80 -17.53 24.28
N GLU A 366 -1.24 -18.74 24.57
CA GLU A 366 -2.60 -19.00 25.07
C GLU A 366 -2.72 -18.68 26.57
N ASN A 367 -1.64 -18.90 27.32
CA ASN A 367 -1.60 -18.74 28.77
C ASN A 367 -0.47 -17.81 29.21
N ASN A 368 -0.71 -17.08 30.30
CA ASN A 368 0.30 -16.26 30.96
C ASN A 368 1.01 -17.08 32.07
N ASP A 369 1.82 -18.04 31.64
CA ASP A 369 2.63 -18.90 32.48
C ASP A 369 4.07 -19.03 31.91
N GLU A 370 4.90 -19.82 32.57
CA GLU A 370 6.29 -20.05 32.14
C GLU A 370 6.36 -20.67 30.74
N GLY A 371 5.42 -21.58 30.39
CA GLY A 371 5.30 -22.18 29.07
C GLY A 371 4.94 -21.15 27.99
N GLY A 372 3.99 -20.28 28.29
CA GLY A 372 3.60 -19.16 27.42
C GLY A 372 4.76 -18.20 27.16
N TRP A 373 5.51 -17.83 28.19
CA TRP A 373 6.71 -17.00 28.05
C TRP A 373 7.81 -17.69 27.24
N THR A 374 8.04 -18.97 27.46
CA THR A 374 9.03 -19.74 26.69
C THR A 374 8.65 -19.75 25.20
N TYR A 375 7.37 -19.94 24.89
CA TYR A 375 6.86 -19.92 23.52
C TYR A 375 7.03 -18.55 22.85
N VAL A 376 6.64 -17.49 23.52
CA VAL A 376 6.72 -16.13 23.00
C VAL A 376 8.17 -15.68 22.84
N ASN A 377 9.05 -15.95 23.82
CA ASN A 377 10.46 -15.58 23.75
C ASN A 377 11.22 -16.32 22.64
N GLY A 378 10.81 -17.56 22.29
CA GLY A 378 11.33 -18.27 21.13
C GLY A 378 10.95 -17.62 19.78
N ASN A 379 9.98 -16.71 19.78
CA ASN A 379 9.47 -15.99 18.61
C ASN A 379 9.58 -14.46 18.74
N ARG A 380 10.58 -14.01 19.50
CA ARG A 380 10.81 -12.60 19.80
C ARG A 380 12.00 -12.05 19.02
N TRP A 381 11.90 -10.77 18.66
CA TRP A 381 12.97 -9.97 18.08
C TRP A 381 13.29 -8.82 19.01
N GLY A 382 14.57 -8.55 19.16
CA GLY A 382 15.12 -7.44 19.90
C GLY A 382 16.31 -6.84 19.17
N LEU A 383 16.89 -5.80 19.75
CA LEU A 383 18.13 -5.25 19.20
C LEU A 383 19.24 -6.31 19.25
N GLU A 384 20.03 -6.37 18.19
CA GLU A 384 21.18 -7.26 18.11
C GLU A 384 22.23 -6.95 19.18
N ASN A 385 22.31 -5.68 19.57
CA ASN A 385 23.25 -5.19 20.55
C ASN A 385 22.51 -4.47 21.68
N ASP A 386 22.61 -4.95 22.91
CA ASP A 386 22.00 -4.37 24.13
C ASP A 386 22.33 -2.88 24.37
N LYS A 387 23.34 -2.35 23.67
CA LYS A 387 23.81 -0.98 23.81
C LYS A 387 23.14 0.03 22.87
N GLN A 388 22.23 -0.42 21.99
CA GLN A 388 21.45 0.49 21.14
C GLN A 388 20.25 1.06 21.90
N GLU A 389 20.48 1.60 23.09
CA GLU A 389 19.45 2.32 23.81
C GLU A 389 19.00 3.54 23.00
N GLY A 390 17.74 3.53 22.61
CA GLY A 390 17.02 4.73 22.25
C GLY A 390 17.51 5.54 21.05
N ALA A 391 18.16 4.94 20.07
CA ALA A 391 18.41 5.60 18.79
C ALA A 391 17.07 5.73 18.04
N LEU A 392 16.41 6.89 18.19
CA LEU A 392 15.19 7.22 17.47
C LEU A 392 15.55 7.88 16.13
N ALA A 393 14.66 7.69 15.15
CA ALA A 393 14.82 8.15 13.78
C ALA A 393 16.11 7.63 13.10
N GLU A 394 16.55 6.46 13.52
CA GLU A 394 17.66 5.72 12.93
C GLU A 394 17.22 4.30 12.56
N LYS A 395 17.91 3.70 11.60
CA LYS A 395 17.68 2.30 11.22
C LYS A 395 18.49 1.40 12.14
N LEU A 396 17.79 0.67 13.01
CA LEU A 396 18.37 -0.24 13.98
C LEU A 396 18.41 -1.66 13.43
N THR A 397 19.43 -2.45 13.80
CA THR A 397 19.51 -3.88 13.45
C THR A 397 18.82 -4.71 14.52
N VAL A 398 17.96 -5.63 14.10
CA VAL A 398 17.26 -6.58 14.97
C VAL A 398 17.64 -8.01 14.65
N SER A 399 17.61 -8.85 15.65
CA SER A 399 17.80 -10.30 15.51
C SER A 399 16.82 -11.06 16.42
N LYS A 400 16.72 -12.35 16.21
CA LYS A 400 15.88 -13.22 17.05
C LYS A 400 16.51 -13.38 18.44
N ASN A 401 16.03 -12.61 19.42
CA ASN A 401 16.46 -12.65 20.80
C ASN A 401 15.37 -12.10 21.73
N SER A 402 15.56 -12.19 23.05
CA SER A 402 14.61 -11.72 24.06
C SER A 402 14.89 -10.29 24.58
N ASN A 403 15.79 -9.55 23.95
CA ASN A 403 16.09 -8.17 24.36
C ASN A 403 14.88 -7.27 24.16
N SER A 404 14.72 -6.28 25.03
CA SER A 404 13.75 -5.21 24.88
C SER A 404 14.43 -3.93 24.40
N ILE A 405 13.63 -3.00 23.93
CA ILE A 405 14.09 -1.73 23.40
C ILE A 405 13.46 -0.62 24.23
N ASN A 406 14.29 0.19 24.86
CA ASN A 406 13.83 1.40 25.56
C ASN A 406 13.69 2.54 24.55
N VAL A 407 12.48 3.03 24.34
CA VAL A 407 12.16 4.11 23.39
C VAL A 407 11.98 5.47 24.05
N GLY A 408 11.91 5.52 25.39
CA GLY A 408 11.58 6.71 26.15
C GLY A 408 10.06 6.92 26.25
N VAL A 409 9.67 8.06 26.83
CA VAL A 409 8.26 8.47 27.00
C VAL A 409 7.80 9.21 25.75
N GLY A 410 6.62 8.85 25.22
CA GLY A 410 6.04 9.52 24.06
C GLY A 410 5.18 8.62 23.18
N THR A 411 4.77 9.15 22.05
CA THR A 411 4.07 8.38 21.01
C THR A 411 5.01 8.20 19.82
N PHE A 412 5.18 6.94 19.40
CA PHE A 412 6.18 6.56 18.41
C PHE A 412 5.54 5.83 17.24
N PHE A 413 5.92 6.20 16.03
CA PHE A 413 5.78 5.39 14.84
C PHE A 413 6.91 4.35 14.82
N ILE A 414 6.54 3.10 14.61
CA ILE A 414 7.45 1.96 14.58
C ILE A 414 7.25 1.22 13.26
N ARG A 415 8.33 0.95 12.55
CA ARG A 415 8.32 0.12 11.36
C ARG A 415 9.39 -0.96 11.46
N MET A 416 8.96 -2.21 11.41
CA MET A 416 9.83 -3.38 11.45
C MET A 416 9.87 -4.05 10.09
N ASN A 417 11.06 -4.30 9.58
CA ASN A 417 11.30 -5.00 8.33
C ASN A 417 12.25 -6.19 8.58
N LEU A 418 11.71 -7.41 8.52
CA LEU A 418 12.50 -8.62 8.70
C LEU A 418 13.10 -9.16 7.39
N ASP A 419 12.81 -8.56 6.23
CA ASP A 419 13.48 -8.89 4.99
C ASP A 419 14.94 -8.38 5.00
N ASP A 420 15.19 -7.28 5.70
CA ASP A 420 16.54 -6.71 5.93
C ASP A 420 16.95 -6.67 7.41
N ASN A 421 16.15 -7.26 8.30
CA ASN A 421 16.37 -7.30 9.75
C ASN A 421 16.52 -5.91 10.38
N THR A 422 15.66 -4.98 10.01
CA THR A 422 15.74 -3.61 10.51
C THR A 422 14.49 -3.18 11.25
N LEU A 423 14.70 -2.24 12.17
CA LEU A 423 13.68 -1.57 12.95
C LEU A 423 13.91 -0.06 12.86
N TYR A 424 12.87 0.68 12.54
CA TYR A 424 12.84 2.13 12.55
C TYR A 424 11.82 2.60 13.58
N ILE A 425 12.22 3.51 14.47
CA ILE A 425 11.36 4.09 15.49
C ILE A 425 11.52 5.61 15.43
N ALA A 426 10.43 6.34 15.23
CA ALA A 426 10.42 7.79 15.24
C ALA A 426 9.29 8.32 16.12
N PRO A 427 9.51 9.38 16.92
CA PRO A 427 8.43 10.01 17.65
C PRO A 427 7.42 10.63 16.67
N THR A 428 6.14 10.55 17.03
CA THR A 428 5.07 11.21 16.26
C THR A 428 4.79 12.61 16.74
N LYS A 429 5.24 12.95 17.95
CA LYS A 429 5.15 14.27 18.56
C LYS A 429 6.47 14.69 19.11
N LEU A 430 6.75 15.98 19.02
CA LEU A 430 7.92 16.60 19.58
C LEU A 430 7.51 17.87 20.33
N TYR A 431 8.03 18.04 21.52
CA TYR A 431 7.72 19.17 22.40
C TYR A 431 8.96 20.03 22.63
N VAL A 432 8.77 21.34 22.76
CA VAL A 432 9.83 22.28 23.14
C VAL A 432 9.79 22.49 24.64
N ILE A 433 10.89 22.26 25.31
CA ILE A 433 11.11 22.60 26.70
C ILE A 433 12.26 23.63 26.81
N GLY A 434 12.26 24.46 27.85
CA GLY A 434 13.30 25.45 27.99
C GLY A 434 12.84 26.69 28.74
N THR A 435 13.50 27.82 28.48
CA THR A 435 13.11 29.14 29.02
C THR A 435 11.86 29.70 28.33
N SER A 436 11.35 29.03 27.30
CA SER A 436 10.33 29.48 26.37
C SER A 436 9.09 28.59 26.40
N ASN A 437 8.43 28.43 27.54
CA ASN A 437 7.16 27.77 27.60
C ASN A 437 6.00 28.77 27.34
N LYS A 438 4.83 28.27 26.86
CA LYS A 438 3.62 29.10 26.65
C LYS A 438 3.16 29.77 27.95
N ALA A 439 3.27 29.06 29.09
CA ALA A 439 2.90 29.58 30.39
C ALA A 439 4.10 30.23 31.09
N GLU A 440 3.85 31.40 31.69
CA GLU A 440 4.84 32.11 32.47
C GLU A 440 5.17 31.33 33.73
N GLY A 441 6.49 31.10 34.00
CA GLY A 441 6.95 30.32 35.16
C GLY A 441 7.09 28.82 34.97
N HIS A 442 6.70 28.26 33.81
CA HIS A 442 6.86 26.83 33.48
C HIS A 442 8.14 26.56 32.67
N HIS A 443 9.26 26.98 33.23
CA HIS A 443 10.57 26.78 32.57
C HIS A 443 11.06 25.35 32.69
N TRP A 444 11.51 24.81 31.56
CA TRP A 444 12.04 23.44 31.47
C TRP A 444 11.06 22.34 31.85
N ALA A 445 9.76 22.64 31.97
CA ALA A 445 8.71 21.66 32.17
C ALA A 445 8.28 21.08 30.82
N SER A 446 7.87 19.83 30.83
CA SER A 446 7.22 19.16 29.72
C SER A 446 5.78 18.87 30.14
N ASP A 447 4.90 19.76 29.79
CA ASP A 447 3.48 19.73 30.14
C ASP A 447 2.59 20.18 28.96
N ASP A 448 1.28 20.31 29.19
CA ASP A 448 0.31 20.71 28.18
C ASP A 448 0.55 22.14 27.64
N ASP A 449 1.31 22.97 28.35
CA ASP A 449 1.68 24.31 27.95
C ASP A 449 2.95 24.34 27.08
N SER A 450 3.63 23.22 26.89
CA SER A 450 4.77 23.11 25.98
C SER A 450 4.34 23.29 24.52
N TYR A 451 5.18 23.94 23.70
CA TYR A 451 4.97 23.96 22.26
C TYR A 451 5.13 22.55 21.71
N MET A 452 4.20 22.11 20.86
CA MET A 452 4.18 20.79 20.28
C MET A 452 4.07 20.86 18.76
N ALA A 453 4.79 20.00 18.07
CA ALA A 453 4.62 19.71 16.65
C ALA A 453 4.37 18.22 16.44
N GLU A 454 3.54 17.90 15.45
CA GLU A 454 3.33 16.52 14.98
C GLU A 454 4.30 16.20 13.85
N SER A 455 4.73 14.95 13.81
CA SER A 455 5.56 14.43 12.71
C SER A 455 4.80 14.43 11.40
N ASN A 456 5.48 14.76 10.31
CA ASN A 456 4.92 14.59 8.98
C ASN A 456 4.68 13.09 8.71
N PRO A 457 3.45 12.65 8.42
CA PRO A 457 3.14 11.24 8.13
C PRO A 457 3.91 10.65 6.95
N GLU A 458 4.25 11.47 5.95
CA GLU A 458 5.01 11.03 4.77
C GLU A 458 6.51 10.93 5.05
N THR A 459 6.99 11.68 6.04
CA THR A 459 8.40 11.70 6.46
C THR A 459 8.48 11.64 7.99
N PRO A 460 8.27 10.46 8.60
CA PRO A 460 8.32 10.32 10.05
C PRO A 460 9.63 10.84 10.63
N GLY A 461 9.56 11.54 11.77
CA GLY A 461 10.73 12.17 12.41
C GLY A 461 11.04 13.60 11.94
N VAL A 462 10.25 14.16 11.03
CA VAL A 462 10.34 15.56 10.60
C VAL A 462 9.19 16.38 11.18
N PHE A 463 9.52 17.49 11.85
CA PHE A 463 8.56 18.32 12.58
C PHE A 463 8.65 19.78 12.14
N THR A 464 7.50 20.47 12.14
CA THR A 464 7.45 21.91 11.91
C THR A 464 6.65 22.58 13.02
N PHE A 465 7.30 23.45 13.78
CA PHE A 465 6.66 24.31 14.78
C PHE A 465 6.29 25.64 14.11
N ASP A 466 5.02 26.00 14.16
CA ASP A 466 4.45 27.20 13.58
C ASP A 466 3.90 28.15 14.64
N PRO A 467 4.20 29.43 14.52
CA PRO A 467 5.44 29.99 15.06
C PRO A 467 5.45 29.87 16.58
N ILE A 468 6.63 29.76 17.14
CA ILE A 468 6.81 29.65 18.60
C ILE A 468 7.64 30.85 19.11
N ASP A 469 7.33 31.26 20.33
CA ASP A 469 8.06 32.30 21.04
C ASP A 469 9.21 31.69 21.83
N LEU A 470 10.42 31.86 21.38
CA LEU A 470 11.63 31.51 22.15
C LEU A 470 12.08 32.72 22.93
N LYS A 471 11.78 32.71 24.25
CA LYS A 471 11.98 33.86 25.15
C LYS A 471 13.15 33.66 26.11
N VAL A 472 13.82 34.76 26.41
CA VAL A 472 14.64 34.85 27.60
C VAL A 472 13.74 35.01 28.82
N GLU A 473 14.04 34.35 29.91
CA GLU A 473 13.25 34.41 31.14
C GLU A 473 13.02 35.85 31.60
N GLY A 474 11.76 36.22 31.86
CA GLY A 474 11.36 37.56 32.30
C GLY A 474 11.37 38.63 31.21
N LYS A 475 11.58 38.28 29.91
CA LYS A 475 11.57 39.19 28.78
C LYS A 475 10.35 39.01 27.87
N ALA A 476 9.87 40.08 27.31
CA ALA A 476 8.85 40.01 26.23
C ALA A 476 9.48 39.61 24.89
N VAL A 477 8.70 39.01 23.99
CA VAL A 477 9.18 38.71 22.64
C VAL A 477 9.56 39.99 21.90
N GLY A 478 10.77 40.02 21.34
CA GLY A 478 11.29 41.16 20.62
C GLY A 478 11.88 42.28 21.50
N GLU A 479 11.91 42.11 22.81
CA GLU A 479 12.66 43.00 23.71
C GLU A 479 14.17 42.78 23.52
N GLU A 480 14.92 43.83 23.17
CA GLU A 480 16.37 43.73 22.95
C GLU A 480 17.10 43.37 24.25
N ALA A 481 17.74 42.24 24.22
CA ALA A 481 18.68 41.78 25.25
C ALA A 481 19.95 41.33 24.54
N GLU A 482 20.88 42.27 24.34
CA GLU A 482 22.11 42.02 23.54
C GLU A 482 23.02 40.89 24.05
N ALA A 483 22.84 40.42 25.29
CA ALA A 483 23.68 39.40 25.91
C ALA A 483 22.93 38.12 26.31
N ASP A 484 21.58 38.10 26.29
CA ASP A 484 20.82 36.99 26.86
C ASP A 484 20.22 36.13 25.74
N LEU A 485 20.44 34.83 25.81
CA LEU A 485 19.93 33.84 24.88
C LEU A 485 18.77 33.04 25.50
N ALA A 486 17.75 32.73 24.72
CA ALA A 486 16.75 31.75 25.07
C ALA A 486 17.37 30.35 24.93
N TYR A 487 17.18 29.49 25.93
CA TYR A 487 17.64 28.12 25.92
C TYR A 487 16.46 27.16 25.75
N PHE A 488 16.60 26.13 24.90
CA PHE A 488 15.57 25.16 24.70
C PHE A 488 16.14 23.79 24.27
N ALA A 489 15.30 22.76 24.40
CA ALA A 489 15.56 21.42 23.91
C ALA A 489 14.26 20.81 23.44
N PHE A 490 14.33 19.67 22.74
CA PHE A 490 13.17 18.90 22.33
C PHE A 490 13.03 17.65 23.19
N VAL A 491 11.78 17.25 23.46
CA VAL A 491 11.44 15.99 24.13
C VAL A 491 10.29 15.31 23.40
N THR A 492 10.20 13.99 23.52
CA THR A 492 9.23 13.16 22.79
C THR A 492 7.92 12.93 23.56
N GLY A 493 7.87 13.30 24.83
CA GLY A 493 6.70 13.13 25.69
C GLY A 493 6.58 14.25 26.71
N ILE A 494 5.43 14.29 27.37
CA ILE A 494 5.16 15.16 28.51
C ILE A 494 5.00 14.32 29.78
N ASP A 495 5.50 14.79 30.88
CA ASP A 495 5.38 14.17 32.20
C ASP A 495 5.45 15.24 33.29
N ALA A 496 4.63 15.08 34.30
CA ALA A 496 4.69 15.91 35.49
C ALA A 496 5.99 15.74 36.31
N GLU A 497 6.70 14.60 36.10
CA GLU A 497 7.97 14.32 36.73
C GLU A 497 9.14 14.58 35.76
N TRP A 498 10.02 15.46 36.14
CA TRP A 498 11.20 15.89 35.38
C TRP A 498 12.12 14.75 34.89
N GLY A 499 12.29 13.69 35.68
CA GLY A 499 13.28 12.65 35.45
C GLY A 499 13.09 11.87 34.13
N PRO A 500 11.94 11.25 33.89
CA PRO A 500 11.70 10.41 32.69
C PRO A 500 11.80 11.19 31.39
N VAL A 501 11.26 12.41 31.36
CA VAL A 501 11.27 13.26 30.17
C VAL A 501 12.68 13.76 29.85
N ASN A 502 13.47 14.09 30.89
CA ASN A 502 14.84 14.59 30.71
C ASN A 502 15.74 13.54 30.04
N ASN A 503 15.50 12.26 30.28
CA ASN A 503 16.24 11.17 29.63
C ASN A 503 15.94 11.07 28.10
N SER A 504 14.87 11.70 27.61
CA SER A 504 14.52 11.75 26.20
C SER A 504 14.81 13.09 25.53
N ARG A 505 15.61 13.97 26.19
CA ARG A 505 15.96 15.30 25.69
C ARG A 505 16.83 15.20 24.43
N TRP A 506 16.42 15.88 23.39
CA TRP A 506 17.16 16.03 22.14
C TRP A 506 17.76 17.44 22.07
N CYS A 507 19.07 17.52 22.10
CA CYS A 507 19.82 18.76 22.10
C CYS A 507 21.29 18.50 21.72
N PRO A 508 22.13 19.54 21.53
CA PRO A 508 23.59 19.41 21.45
C PRO A 508 24.22 18.84 22.73
N ASP A 509 25.36 18.20 22.60
CA ASP A 509 26.09 17.57 23.74
C ASP A 509 26.58 18.58 24.77
N ASN A 510 26.71 19.83 24.40
CA ASN A 510 27.13 20.91 25.29
C ASN A 510 26.08 22.04 25.27
N LYS A 511 26.24 23.02 26.20
CA LYS A 511 25.34 24.17 26.32
C LYS A 511 25.49 25.21 25.19
N ASP A 512 26.35 24.96 24.21
CA ASP A 512 26.77 25.94 23.20
C ASP A 512 26.12 25.69 21.84
N GLY A 513 24.93 25.11 21.81
CA GLY A 513 24.12 24.92 20.59
C GLY A 513 23.58 26.23 20.05
N GLU A 514 24.45 27.19 19.73
CA GLU A 514 24.04 28.53 19.30
C GLU A 514 23.47 28.52 17.86
N LEU A 515 22.16 28.75 17.76
CA LEU A 515 21.44 29.00 16.50
C LEU A 515 21.50 30.49 16.08
N THR A 516 22.06 31.37 16.90
CA THR A 516 22.02 32.82 16.72
C THR A 516 22.76 33.31 15.48
N ASN A 517 23.80 32.58 15.06
CA ASN A 517 24.58 32.89 13.86
C ASN A 517 24.47 31.83 12.77
N LYS A 518 23.61 30.80 12.97
CA LYS A 518 23.38 29.71 12.03
C LYS A 518 21.89 29.55 11.84
N THR A 519 21.41 29.64 10.62
CA THR A 519 20.04 29.30 10.28
C THR A 519 19.76 27.81 10.42
N ASP A 520 20.81 26.98 10.42
CA ASP A 520 20.73 25.54 10.50
C ASP A 520 21.77 25.03 11.52
N PHE A 521 21.33 24.19 12.44
CA PHE A 521 22.19 23.45 13.36
C PHE A 521 22.23 21.99 12.94
N THR A 522 23.43 21.40 12.86
CA THR A 522 23.65 20.00 12.57
C THR A 522 24.36 19.34 13.71
N ASP A 523 24.11 18.06 13.96
CA ASP A 523 24.78 17.24 14.95
C ASP A 523 24.28 17.44 16.40
N PHE A 524 23.04 17.02 16.65
CA PHE A 524 22.47 16.89 17.96
C PHE A 524 21.98 15.46 18.24
N GLY A 525 21.78 15.10 19.50
CA GLY A 525 21.34 13.79 19.91
C GLY A 525 20.61 13.81 21.25
N LYS A 526 20.47 12.65 21.88
CA LYS A 526 19.97 12.56 23.26
C LYS A 526 21.04 12.90 24.25
N HIS A 527 20.96 14.07 24.88
CA HIS A 527 21.90 14.54 25.87
C HIS A 527 21.20 15.11 27.10
N TYR A 528 21.60 14.68 28.27
CA TYR A 528 20.94 15.02 29.52
C TYR A 528 21.06 16.51 29.91
N ASN A 529 22.17 17.17 29.60
CA ASN A 529 22.47 18.52 30.06
C ASN A 529 22.65 19.56 28.94
N GLY A 530 22.43 19.19 27.70
CA GLY A 530 22.57 20.11 26.58
C GLY A 530 21.34 20.99 26.36
N ALA A 531 21.52 22.03 25.58
CA ALA A 531 20.45 22.89 25.10
C ALA A 531 20.83 23.56 23.78
N PHE A 532 19.85 23.88 22.96
CA PHE A 532 19.99 24.91 21.94
C PHE A 532 19.89 26.27 22.59
N CYS A 533 20.52 27.29 22.00
CA CYS A 533 20.33 28.66 22.40
C CYS A 533 20.14 29.55 21.18
N ILE A 534 19.30 30.58 21.33
CA ILE A 534 18.90 31.48 20.24
C ILE A 534 18.54 32.86 20.82
N LYS A 535 18.62 33.92 20.01
CA LYS A 535 18.15 35.25 20.43
C LYS A 535 16.65 35.23 20.73
N ASN A 536 16.26 36.10 21.68
CA ASN A 536 14.85 36.30 22.02
C ASN A 536 14.01 36.67 20.78
N GLY A 537 12.93 35.92 20.51
CA GLY A 537 12.09 36.20 19.36
C GLY A 537 11.07 35.12 19.02
N ALA A 538 10.27 35.39 18.00
CA ALA A 538 9.35 34.42 17.44
C ALA A 538 10.02 33.70 16.25
N TYR A 539 9.88 32.38 16.22
CA TYR A 539 10.53 31.55 15.20
C TYR A 539 9.59 30.48 14.64
N LYS A 540 9.79 30.19 13.36
CA LYS A 540 9.38 28.92 12.76
C LYS A 540 10.55 27.95 12.84
N LEU A 541 10.35 26.81 13.50
CA LEU A 541 11.37 25.77 13.58
C LEU A 541 11.00 24.59 12.69
N THR A 542 11.98 24.07 11.97
CA THR A 542 11.89 22.76 11.31
C THR A 542 12.96 21.87 11.91
N VAL A 543 12.54 20.73 12.44
CA VAL A 543 13.40 19.74 13.09
C VAL A 543 13.33 18.44 12.31
N ASP A 544 14.47 17.94 11.87
CA ASP A 544 14.58 16.63 11.23
C ASP A 544 15.50 15.75 12.10
N LEU A 545 14.88 14.79 12.78
CA LEU A 545 15.61 13.84 13.63
C LEU A 545 16.40 12.81 12.81
N ASN A 546 15.99 12.55 11.55
CA ASN A 546 16.69 11.58 10.69
C ASN A 546 18.06 12.10 10.26
N THR A 547 18.15 13.39 10.00
CA THR A 547 19.40 14.07 9.60
C THR A 547 20.05 14.83 10.75
N LYS A 548 19.42 14.83 11.93
CA LYS A 548 19.86 15.58 13.12
C LYS A 548 20.06 17.05 12.84
N THR A 549 19.08 17.66 12.15
CA THR A 549 19.12 19.07 11.77
C THR A 549 17.98 19.88 12.37
N VAL A 550 18.28 21.10 12.81
CA VAL A 550 17.30 22.11 13.22
C VAL A 550 17.51 23.35 12.39
N LYS A 551 16.43 23.84 11.82
CA LYS A 551 16.38 25.11 11.09
C LYS A 551 15.46 26.08 11.81
N ALA A 552 15.96 27.27 12.13
CA ALA A 552 15.21 28.34 12.76
C ALA A 552 15.07 29.53 11.80
N VAL A 553 13.83 29.95 11.53
CA VAL A 553 13.53 31.15 10.75
C VAL A 553 12.92 32.18 11.68
N TYR A 554 13.64 33.27 11.89
CA TYR A 554 13.17 34.39 12.71
C TYR A 554 11.96 35.05 12.06
N LEU A 555 10.92 35.29 12.84
CA LEU A 555 9.71 35.98 12.41
C LEU A 555 9.68 37.35 13.08
N THR A 556 9.75 38.41 12.30
CA THR A 556 9.58 39.75 12.84
C THR A 556 8.19 39.92 13.44
N SER A 557 8.03 40.70 14.51
CA SER A 557 6.79 40.94 15.25
C SER A 557 5.63 41.49 14.41
N SER A 558 5.84 41.76 13.13
CA SER A 558 4.84 42.23 12.16
C SER A 558 4.20 41.11 11.31
N GLY A 559 4.56 39.83 11.51
CA GLY A 559 3.97 38.74 10.70
C GLY A 559 4.29 38.78 9.20
N VAL A 560 5.25 39.58 8.79
CA VAL A 560 5.76 39.66 7.42
C VAL A 560 7.22 39.24 7.42
N GLY A 561 7.54 38.16 6.71
CA GLY A 561 8.93 37.73 6.53
C GLY A 561 9.75 38.91 5.95
N GLN A 562 10.90 39.19 6.55
CA GLN A 562 11.81 40.21 6.05
C GLN A 562 12.26 39.82 4.63
N VAL A 563 11.72 40.48 3.64
CA VAL A 563 12.28 40.49 2.29
C VAL A 563 13.55 41.33 2.37
N GLY A 564 14.68 40.80 1.88
CA GLY A 564 15.94 41.53 1.88
C GLY A 564 15.81 42.95 1.38
N ALA A 565 16.63 43.83 1.86
CA ALA A 565 16.55 45.32 1.84
C ALA A 565 16.41 46.01 0.46
N GLU A 566 16.06 45.29 -0.59
CA GLU A 566 15.88 45.86 -1.96
C GLU A 566 14.55 45.52 -2.65
N ALA A 567 13.55 44.98 -1.96
CA ALA A 567 12.25 44.70 -2.56
C ALA A 567 11.14 45.45 -1.83
N ALA A 568 10.21 46.02 -2.59
CA ALA A 568 9.03 46.72 -2.07
C ALA A 568 8.24 45.79 -1.13
N GLY A 569 7.98 46.18 0.11
CA GLY A 569 7.27 45.39 1.13
C GLY A 569 5.75 45.52 0.96
N VAL A 570 4.98 44.49 1.30
CA VAL A 570 3.52 44.48 1.32
C VAL A 570 3.02 44.41 2.76
N ILE A 571 2.24 45.40 3.20
CA ILE A 571 1.61 45.45 4.53
C ILE A 571 0.10 45.32 4.35
N ALA A 572 -0.52 44.41 5.09
CA ALA A 572 -1.96 44.21 5.13
C ALA A 572 -2.49 44.46 6.55
N ALA A 573 -3.16 45.59 6.77
CA ALA A 573 -3.73 45.94 8.07
C ALA A 573 -4.95 46.85 7.89
N ASP A 574 -5.87 46.84 8.84
CA ASP A 574 -6.98 47.79 8.97
C ASP A 574 -7.83 47.99 7.68
N GLY A 575 -8.12 46.89 6.99
CA GLY A 575 -8.90 46.96 5.74
C GLY A 575 -8.13 47.52 4.53
N GLN A 576 -6.79 47.57 4.61
CA GLN A 576 -5.95 48.09 3.54
C GLN A 576 -4.76 47.18 3.23
N ILE A 577 -4.34 47.20 1.97
CA ILE A 577 -3.05 46.65 1.52
C ILE A 577 -2.17 47.86 1.13
N ARG A 578 -1.01 47.99 1.76
CA ARG A 578 -0.03 49.08 1.48
C ARG A 578 1.26 48.48 0.95
N ILE A 579 1.81 49.11 -0.07
CA ILE A 579 3.12 48.79 -0.63
C ILE A 579 4.13 49.82 -0.10
N VAL A 580 5.18 49.33 0.52
CA VAL A 580 6.27 50.15 1.11
C VAL A 580 7.52 49.93 0.28
N GLY A 581 8.15 51.01 -0.15
CA GLY A 581 9.30 51.01 -1.04
C GLY A 581 8.94 51.32 -2.50
N ASP A 582 9.97 51.37 -3.33
CA ASP A 582 9.81 51.66 -4.75
C ASP A 582 9.34 50.40 -5.51
N ALA A 583 8.21 50.50 -6.18
CA ALA A 583 7.65 49.47 -7.03
C ALA A 583 7.21 50.05 -8.36
N ALA A 584 7.52 49.43 -9.47
CA ALA A 584 7.10 49.89 -10.79
C ALA A 584 5.62 49.55 -11.05
N THR A 585 5.20 48.33 -10.69
CA THR A 585 3.83 47.83 -10.90
C THR A 585 3.32 47.01 -9.72
N VAL A 586 2.01 47.21 -9.42
CA VAL A 586 1.33 46.42 -8.37
C VAL A 586 0.02 45.85 -8.95
N SER A 587 -0.19 44.57 -8.74
CA SER A 587 -1.48 43.91 -9.01
C SER A 587 -1.99 43.21 -7.76
N VAL A 588 -3.28 43.33 -7.49
CA VAL A 588 -3.93 42.74 -6.31
C VAL A 588 -5.07 41.84 -6.76
N TYR A 589 -5.11 40.60 -6.28
CA TYR A 589 -6.16 39.63 -6.57
C TYR A 589 -6.79 39.11 -5.28
N ASN A 590 -8.10 38.90 -5.27
CA ASN A 590 -8.78 38.26 -4.16
C ASN A 590 -8.57 36.73 -4.18
N ALA A 591 -9.08 36.01 -3.16
CA ALA A 591 -8.95 34.55 -3.05
C ALA A 591 -9.61 33.76 -4.20
N ALA A 592 -10.55 34.38 -4.93
CA ALA A 592 -11.18 33.77 -6.10
C ALA A 592 -10.40 34.06 -7.41
N GLY A 593 -9.24 34.71 -7.32
CA GLY A 593 -8.42 35.08 -8.47
C GLY A 593 -8.94 36.29 -9.24
N GLN A 594 -9.95 36.99 -8.73
CA GLN A 594 -10.47 38.20 -9.37
C GLN A 594 -9.56 39.39 -9.04
N ALA A 595 -9.25 40.20 -10.05
CA ALA A 595 -8.40 41.37 -9.88
C ALA A 595 -9.12 42.47 -9.12
N VAL A 596 -8.49 42.99 -8.08
CA VAL A 596 -8.84 44.22 -7.36
C VAL A 596 -8.11 45.41 -7.98
N ALA A 597 -6.87 45.21 -8.40
CA ALA A 597 -6.05 46.16 -9.17
C ALA A 597 -5.10 45.39 -10.10
N ILE A 598 -4.79 45.93 -11.27
CA ILE A 598 -3.85 45.38 -12.24
C ILE A 598 -2.88 46.46 -12.70
N ASN A 599 -1.58 46.20 -12.58
CA ASN A 599 -0.50 47.09 -12.99
C ASN A 599 -0.69 48.54 -12.51
N SER A 600 -1.17 48.69 -11.27
CA SER A 600 -1.47 49.98 -10.67
C SER A 600 -0.19 50.68 -10.20
N ALA A 601 -0.16 52.00 -10.33
CA ALA A 601 0.85 52.85 -9.69
C ALA A 601 0.48 53.22 -8.24
N GLU A 602 -0.73 52.90 -7.80
CA GLU A 602 -1.16 53.10 -6.42
C GLU A 602 -0.39 52.24 -5.44
N ARG A 603 -0.20 52.76 -4.23
CA ARG A 603 0.53 52.05 -3.14
C ARG A 603 -0.37 51.67 -1.98
N THR A 604 -1.63 52.02 -2.02
CA THR A 604 -2.60 51.70 -0.98
C THR A 604 -3.94 51.30 -1.62
N PHE A 605 -4.42 50.14 -1.26
CA PHE A 605 -5.66 49.56 -1.76
C PHE A 605 -6.59 49.28 -0.58
N ALA A 606 -7.74 49.96 -0.56
CA ALA A 606 -8.80 49.64 0.40
C ALA A 606 -9.49 48.35 -0.03
N VAL A 607 -9.52 47.33 0.85
CA VAL A 607 -10.07 46.03 0.52
C VAL A 607 -10.87 45.47 1.71
N ALA A 608 -11.82 44.60 1.45
CA ALA A 608 -12.54 43.90 2.50
C ALA A 608 -11.62 42.94 3.28
N ARG A 609 -12.05 42.53 4.46
CA ARG A 609 -11.36 41.46 5.19
C ARG A 609 -11.32 40.20 4.35
N GLY A 610 -10.16 39.57 4.24
CA GLY A 610 -10.00 38.42 3.39
C GLY A 610 -8.55 38.14 3.01
N MET A 611 -8.37 37.11 2.19
CA MET A 611 -7.08 36.70 1.67
C MET A 611 -6.87 37.30 0.27
N TYR A 612 -5.67 37.83 0.02
CA TYR A 612 -5.29 38.43 -1.24
C TYR A 612 -3.92 37.95 -1.72
N VAL A 613 -3.72 37.92 -3.02
CA VAL A 613 -2.40 37.76 -3.64
C VAL A 613 -2.01 39.11 -4.23
N VAL A 614 -0.90 39.65 -3.77
CA VAL A 614 -0.33 40.91 -4.24
C VAL A 614 0.91 40.61 -5.06
N VAL A 615 0.93 41.08 -6.29
CA VAL A 615 2.06 40.95 -7.20
C VAL A 615 2.73 42.30 -7.34
N VAL A 616 3.97 42.41 -6.87
CA VAL A 616 4.80 43.61 -6.97
C VAL A 616 5.98 43.29 -7.87
N ASP A 617 6.09 44.00 -8.99
CA ASP A 617 7.15 43.83 -9.98
C ASP A 617 7.38 42.35 -10.37
N GLY A 618 6.25 41.63 -10.58
CA GLY A 618 6.27 40.20 -10.98
C GLY A 618 6.45 39.20 -9.83
N LYS A 619 6.68 39.63 -8.59
CA LYS A 619 6.77 38.75 -7.41
C LYS A 619 5.44 38.71 -6.66
N ALA A 620 4.87 37.54 -6.51
CA ALA A 620 3.61 37.30 -5.82
C ALA A 620 3.79 37.10 -4.32
N THR A 621 3.00 37.82 -3.51
CA THR A 621 2.96 37.69 -2.05
C THR A 621 1.51 37.48 -1.61
N LYS A 622 1.26 36.48 -0.77
CA LYS A 622 -0.05 36.21 -0.17
C LYS A 622 -0.18 37.01 1.12
N VAL A 623 -1.28 37.76 1.26
CA VAL A 623 -1.56 38.57 2.46
C VAL A 623 -2.98 38.29 2.98
N VAL A 624 -3.16 38.46 4.29
CA VAL A 624 -4.47 38.37 4.95
C VAL A 624 -4.80 39.72 5.57
N VAL A 625 -5.89 40.34 5.12
CA VAL A 625 -6.44 41.57 5.69
C VAL A 625 -7.46 41.21 6.75
N ARG A 626 -7.21 41.58 7.99
CA ARG A 626 -8.04 41.28 9.18
C ARG A 626 -8.94 42.46 9.56
#